data_92e13e9d697c22864d5ec8687ad00136
#
_entry.id   92e13e9d697c22864d5ec8687ad00136
#
_cell.length_a   1.000
_cell.length_b   1.000
_cell.length_c   1.000
_cell.angle_alpha   90.00
_cell.angle_beta   90.00
_cell.angle_gamma   90.00
#
_symmetry.space_group_name_H-M   'P 1'
#
loop_
_entity.id
_entity.type
_entity.pdbx_description
1 polymer ?
#
loop_
_entity_poly.entity_id
_entity_poly.type
_entity_poly.pdbx_seq_one_letter_code
_entity_poly.pdbx_strand_id
1 'polypeptide(L)'
;MMRVFFICAMLCGILMGCSQSVSKDSLLEDYDYFFSQLEQIHPDPYSAFGGEENFKKEVRQLRNELAGTDSLTLDEMQSKVTKLLSALHDGHTYMGYDNSPKKVEDRWIPLKFKVIPDGIIVNGFSPELKFLKGAMLCEVEGESLESVLDRLDKIVISENRYGLMGKACTSIGNTNVLRQLFPSFDKERVSMKFRMVNGRDTLVRLPFHPNGPFWKSIVWSSADERFPKNNFEYRFVDDDKQTMVMCINSIASADVPDIEEYGIKTDVIVADVFAKMLREMKVSNSSRLIIDLRGNGGGWTMIMYAALYELYGKRFMETDLGMHFSTKISEAWLKKNNTTLELLSQSRGKSLKLGDFMEEPSVISSFDWFMCADKSILEEQHGEPIYTPKEIFVVTDVQTFSAAFHTAYMLWKMGAKVVGVPSGQAPNTFMEITPFKLPNTGLECSASNSLQSCFHKDHPMAKTLTPDIQLSYDDYRKTDFSNDAELIFLIQF
;
A
#
# COMPACT_ATOMS: atom_id res chain seq x y z
N MET A 1 -50.23 0.74 31.18
CA MET A 1 -50.82 0.97 29.86
C MET A 1 -49.98 0.25 28.81
N MET A 2 -50.62 -0.52 28.00
CA MET A 2 -50.10 -1.62 27.18
C MET A 2 -48.98 -1.22 26.23
N ARG A 3 -47.84 -1.98 26.27
CA ARG A 3 -46.83 -2.01 25.23
C ARG A 3 -47.25 -3.08 24.21
N VAL A 4 -47.53 -2.63 22.99
CA VAL A 4 -47.81 -3.52 21.85
C VAL A 4 -46.46 -3.94 21.25
N PHE A 5 -46.09 -5.21 21.40
CA PHE A 5 -44.99 -5.84 20.67
C PHE A 5 -45.45 -6.14 19.25
N PHE A 6 -44.81 -5.49 18.25
CA PHE A 6 -44.89 -5.93 16.88
C PHE A 6 -43.76 -6.98 16.63
N ILE A 7 -44.19 -8.23 16.57
CA ILE A 7 -43.31 -9.31 16.09
C ILE A 7 -43.34 -9.27 14.55
N CYS A 8 -42.29 -8.75 13.95
CA CYS A 8 -42.07 -8.90 12.52
C CYS A 8 -41.41 -10.26 12.31
N ALA A 9 -42.19 -11.24 11.84
CA ALA A 9 -41.66 -12.52 11.38
C ALA A 9 -40.88 -12.29 10.10
N MET A 10 -39.53 -12.29 10.20
CA MET A 10 -38.61 -12.36 9.07
C MET A 10 -38.70 -13.79 8.50
N LEU A 11 -39.44 -13.97 7.40
CA LEU A 11 -39.25 -15.10 6.52
C LEU A 11 -37.82 -15.02 5.93
N CYS A 12 -36.91 -15.77 6.52
CA CYS A 12 -35.62 -16.12 5.88
C CYS A 12 -35.95 -17.01 4.68
N GLY A 13 -36.22 -16.40 3.54
CA GLY A 13 -36.04 -17.07 2.27
C GLY A 13 -34.58 -17.41 2.08
N ILE A 14 -34.22 -18.67 2.25
CA ILE A 14 -32.93 -19.21 1.82
C ILE A 14 -32.94 -19.12 0.28
N LEU A 15 -32.52 -17.97 -0.24
CA LEU A 15 -32.01 -17.89 -1.60
C LEU A 15 -30.71 -18.68 -1.59
N MET A 16 -30.77 -19.97 -1.89
CA MET A 16 -29.63 -20.67 -2.45
C MET A 16 -29.27 -19.91 -3.74
N GLY A 17 -28.36 -18.98 -3.63
CA GLY A 17 -27.68 -18.40 -4.78
C GLY A 17 -26.91 -19.55 -5.44
N CYS A 18 -27.51 -20.18 -6.46
CA CYS A 18 -26.69 -20.83 -7.47
C CYS A 18 -25.72 -19.77 -7.96
N SER A 19 -24.45 -19.89 -7.65
CA SER A 19 -23.40 -19.19 -8.38
C SER A 19 -23.50 -19.71 -9.82
N GLN A 20 -24.24 -18.98 -10.66
CA GLN A 20 -24.19 -19.23 -12.09
C GLN A 20 -22.73 -19.05 -12.48
N SER A 21 -22.12 -20.14 -12.95
CA SER A 21 -20.77 -20.04 -13.53
C SER A 21 -20.89 -19.07 -14.71
N VAL A 22 -20.15 -17.96 -14.62
CA VAL A 22 -20.10 -16.96 -15.69
C VAL A 22 -19.59 -17.65 -16.95
N SER A 23 -20.26 -17.47 -18.08
CA SER A 23 -19.88 -18.11 -19.33
C SER A 23 -18.52 -17.58 -19.82
N LYS A 24 -17.81 -18.39 -20.61
CA LYS A 24 -16.55 -17.98 -21.25
C LYS A 24 -16.73 -16.68 -22.08
N ASP A 25 -17.82 -16.58 -22.83
CA ASP A 25 -18.12 -15.42 -23.66
C ASP A 25 -18.30 -14.16 -22.79
N SER A 26 -19.03 -14.28 -21.68
CA SER A 26 -19.19 -13.18 -20.72
C SER A 26 -17.87 -12.76 -20.08
N LEU A 27 -16.96 -13.70 -19.80
CA LEU A 27 -15.61 -13.37 -19.29
C LEU A 27 -14.77 -12.66 -20.36
N LEU A 28 -14.90 -13.03 -21.62
CA LEU A 28 -14.21 -12.35 -22.73
C LEU A 28 -14.77 -10.95 -22.99
N GLU A 29 -16.07 -10.73 -22.82
CA GLU A 29 -16.67 -9.39 -22.84
C GLU A 29 -16.17 -8.53 -21.68
N ASP A 30 -16.08 -9.09 -20.48
CA ASP A 30 -15.49 -8.41 -19.32
C ASP A 30 -14.02 -8.06 -19.54
N TYR A 31 -13.25 -8.95 -20.18
CA TYR A 31 -11.87 -8.70 -20.60
C TYR A 31 -11.78 -7.50 -21.56
N ASP A 32 -12.57 -7.51 -22.62
CA ASP A 32 -12.59 -6.43 -23.62
C ASP A 32 -12.99 -5.09 -22.96
N TYR A 33 -13.98 -5.11 -22.09
CA TYR A 33 -14.42 -3.93 -21.33
C TYR A 33 -13.31 -3.40 -20.41
N PHE A 34 -12.60 -4.29 -19.68
CA PHE A 34 -11.50 -3.88 -18.80
C PHE A 34 -10.43 -3.09 -19.55
N PHE A 35 -9.95 -3.63 -20.68
CA PHE A 35 -8.91 -2.95 -21.45
C PHE A 35 -9.39 -1.68 -22.13
N SER A 36 -10.66 -1.62 -22.53
CA SER A 36 -11.27 -0.37 -23.00
C SER A 36 -11.27 0.71 -21.91
N GLN A 37 -11.62 0.35 -20.67
CA GLN A 37 -11.58 1.28 -19.54
C GLN A 37 -10.14 1.68 -19.19
N LEU A 38 -9.21 0.74 -19.20
CA LEU A 38 -7.79 1.02 -18.97
C LEU A 38 -7.25 2.06 -19.96
N GLU A 39 -7.51 1.91 -21.25
CA GLU A 39 -7.09 2.87 -22.28
C GLU A 39 -7.71 4.27 -22.09
N GLN A 40 -8.97 4.34 -21.62
CA GLN A 40 -9.64 5.62 -21.38
C GLN A 40 -9.15 6.32 -20.12
N ILE A 41 -8.89 5.57 -19.05
CA ILE A 41 -8.62 6.13 -17.72
C ILE A 41 -7.12 6.34 -17.50
N HIS A 42 -6.29 5.32 -17.78
CA HIS A 42 -4.88 5.32 -17.43
C HIS A 42 -4.11 6.40 -18.20
N PRO A 43 -3.24 7.19 -17.54
CA PRO A 43 -2.49 8.28 -18.19
C PRO A 43 -1.61 7.79 -19.35
N ASP A 44 -0.92 6.67 -19.16
CA ASP A 44 -0.05 6.09 -20.18
C ASP A 44 -0.01 4.55 -20.07
N PRO A 45 -0.97 3.85 -20.71
CA PRO A 45 -0.98 2.39 -20.71
C PRO A 45 0.00 1.79 -21.73
N TYR A 46 0.70 2.60 -22.51
CA TYR A 46 1.41 2.18 -23.73
C TYR A 46 2.92 2.13 -23.60
N SER A 47 3.53 3.08 -22.90
CA SER A 47 5.00 3.24 -22.86
C SER A 47 5.72 2.01 -22.34
N ALA A 48 5.14 1.30 -21.36
CA ALA A 48 5.71 0.06 -20.82
C ALA A 48 5.84 -1.05 -21.87
N PHE A 49 5.04 -1.00 -22.93
CA PHE A 49 5.04 -1.97 -24.04
C PHE A 49 5.82 -1.49 -25.27
N GLY A 50 6.46 -0.32 -25.19
CA GLY A 50 7.12 0.28 -26.34
C GLY A 50 6.19 0.93 -27.35
N GLY A 51 4.95 1.27 -26.92
CA GLY A 51 3.97 2.02 -27.71
C GLY A 51 2.61 1.33 -27.86
N GLU A 52 1.64 2.08 -28.37
CA GLU A 52 0.23 1.68 -28.46
C GLU A 52 0.03 0.41 -29.31
N GLU A 53 0.72 0.30 -30.45
CA GLU A 53 0.56 -0.87 -31.34
C GLU A 53 0.99 -2.17 -30.65
N ASN A 54 2.11 -2.13 -29.91
CA ASN A 54 2.58 -3.28 -29.18
C ASN A 54 1.65 -3.64 -28.03
N PHE A 55 1.19 -2.67 -27.25
CA PHE A 55 0.20 -2.87 -26.20
C PHE A 55 -1.05 -3.57 -26.76
N LYS A 56 -1.64 -3.02 -27.82
CA LYS A 56 -2.84 -3.59 -28.47
C LYS A 56 -2.58 -4.98 -29.05
N LYS A 57 -1.35 -5.26 -29.50
CA LYS A 57 -0.96 -6.60 -29.95
C LYS A 57 -0.94 -7.59 -28.80
N GLU A 58 -0.32 -7.25 -27.66
CA GLU A 58 -0.26 -8.09 -26.47
C GLU A 58 -1.67 -8.35 -25.90
N VAL A 59 -2.52 -7.32 -25.82
CA VAL A 59 -3.92 -7.44 -25.37
C VAL A 59 -4.69 -8.40 -26.30
N ARG A 60 -4.58 -8.25 -27.63
CA ARG A 60 -5.24 -9.17 -28.59
C ARG A 60 -4.70 -10.59 -28.50
N GLN A 61 -3.39 -10.75 -28.32
CA GLN A 61 -2.76 -12.07 -28.20
C GLN A 61 -3.27 -12.79 -26.95
N LEU A 62 -3.31 -12.09 -25.80
CA LEU A 62 -3.85 -12.65 -24.55
C LEU A 62 -5.35 -13.00 -24.68
N ARG A 63 -6.14 -12.13 -25.31
CA ARG A 63 -7.56 -12.42 -25.60
C ARG A 63 -7.74 -13.71 -26.40
N ASN A 64 -6.94 -13.89 -27.47
CA ASN A 64 -6.99 -15.08 -28.30
C ASN A 64 -6.56 -16.35 -27.53
N GLU A 65 -5.57 -16.23 -26.65
CA GLU A 65 -5.15 -17.31 -25.76
C GLU A 65 -6.31 -17.73 -24.83
N LEU A 66 -6.96 -16.76 -24.17
CA LEU A 66 -8.12 -17.00 -23.30
C LEU A 66 -9.30 -17.60 -24.08
N ALA A 67 -9.56 -17.11 -25.29
CA ALA A 67 -10.59 -17.66 -26.16
C ALA A 67 -10.29 -19.09 -26.63
N GLY A 68 -9.04 -19.48 -26.76
CA GLY A 68 -8.61 -20.83 -27.15
C GLY A 68 -8.68 -21.87 -26.03
N THR A 69 -8.90 -21.51 -24.77
CA THR A 69 -9.04 -22.47 -23.66
C THR A 69 -10.39 -23.18 -23.72
N ASP A 70 -10.46 -24.46 -23.37
CA ASP A 70 -11.73 -25.23 -23.37
C ASP A 70 -12.70 -24.71 -22.30
N SER A 71 -12.15 -24.34 -21.12
CA SER A 71 -12.91 -23.72 -20.04
C SER A 71 -12.08 -22.57 -19.47
N LEU A 72 -12.66 -21.36 -19.44
CA LEU A 72 -12.05 -20.18 -18.83
C LEU A 72 -12.71 -19.90 -17.48
N THR A 73 -11.91 -19.73 -16.45
CA THR A 73 -12.35 -19.28 -15.12
C THR A 73 -11.99 -17.81 -14.89
N LEU A 74 -12.72 -17.14 -14.00
CA LEU A 74 -12.42 -15.76 -13.60
C LEU A 74 -10.99 -15.64 -13.03
N ASP A 75 -10.59 -16.58 -12.19
CA ASP A 75 -9.24 -16.59 -11.57
C ASP A 75 -8.12 -16.72 -12.62
N GLU A 76 -8.32 -17.55 -13.63
CA GLU A 76 -7.36 -17.68 -14.73
C GLU A 76 -7.26 -16.39 -15.55
N MET A 77 -8.39 -15.76 -15.86
CA MET A 77 -8.42 -14.46 -16.52
C MET A 77 -7.71 -13.41 -15.70
N GLN A 78 -8.05 -13.27 -14.40
CA GLN A 78 -7.41 -12.32 -13.51
C GLN A 78 -5.89 -12.55 -13.41
N SER A 79 -5.45 -13.80 -13.26
CA SER A 79 -4.02 -14.15 -13.18
C SER A 79 -3.27 -13.75 -14.44
N LYS A 80 -3.83 -14.01 -15.62
CA LYS A 80 -3.21 -13.65 -16.91
C LYS A 80 -3.22 -12.15 -17.17
N VAL A 81 -4.32 -11.47 -16.80
CA VAL A 81 -4.41 -9.99 -16.89
C VAL A 81 -3.40 -9.35 -15.92
N THR A 82 -3.31 -9.82 -14.67
CA THR A 82 -2.32 -9.31 -13.70
C THR A 82 -0.89 -9.45 -14.24
N LYS A 83 -0.59 -10.57 -14.90
CA LYS A 83 0.71 -10.78 -15.55
C LYS A 83 0.98 -9.76 -16.68
N LEU A 84 -0.04 -9.38 -17.46
CA LEU A 84 0.11 -8.32 -18.47
C LEU A 84 0.30 -6.95 -17.79
N LEU A 85 -0.51 -6.65 -16.77
CA LEU A 85 -0.46 -5.39 -16.02
C LEU A 85 0.84 -5.21 -15.23
N SER A 86 1.57 -6.29 -14.88
CA SER A 86 2.83 -6.16 -14.16
C SER A 86 3.85 -5.29 -14.89
N ALA A 87 3.81 -5.26 -16.23
CA ALA A 87 4.66 -4.41 -17.06
C ALA A 87 4.44 -2.91 -16.82
N LEU A 88 3.26 -2.49 -16.35
CA LEU A 88 2.95 -1.09 -16.06
C LEU A 88 3.68 -0.57 -14.81
N HIS A 89 4.07 -1.46 -13.91
CA HIS A 89 4.61 -1.11 -12.59
C HIS A 89 3.73 -0.09 -11.84
N ASP A 90 2.41 -0.29 -11.90
CA ASP A 90 1.38 0.57 -11.31
C ASP A 90 0.58 -0.18 -10.25
N GLY A 91 0.87 0.09 -8.99
CA GLY A 91 0.22 -0.55 -7.84
C GLY A 91 -1.26 -0.18 -7.63
N HIS A 92 -1.76 0.81 -8.36
CA HIS A 92 -3.15 1.28 -8.28
C HIS A 92 -4.04 0.76 -9.42
N THR A 93 -3.47 0.10 -10.44
CA THR A 93 -4.21 -0.52 -11.56
C THR A 93 -4.31 -2.03 -11.38
N TYR A 94 -5.54 -2.56 -11.29
CA TYR A 94 -5.79 -4.00 -11.08
C TYR A 94 -7.16 -4.43 -11.60
N MET A 95 -7.28 -5.72 -11.99
CA MET A 95 -8.53 -6.37 -12.31
C MET A 95 -9.06 -7.14 -11.10
N GLY A 96 -9.84 -6.47 -10.26
CA GLY A 96 -10.43 -7.03 -9.04
C GLY A 96 -9.46 -7.17 -7.87
N TYR A 97 -9.93 -6.93 -6.66
CA TYR A 97 -9.24 -7.36 -5.46
C TYR A 97 -9.42 -8.87 -5.28
N ASP A 98 -8.37 -9.55 -4.81
CA ASP A 98 -8.44 -10.96 -4.43
C ASP A 98 -9.24 -11.11 -3.12
N ASN A 99 -10.55 -10.84 -3.20
CA ASN A 99 -11.51 -11.14 -2.15
C ASN A 99 -12.09 -12.56 -2.29
N SER A 100 -11.63 -13.32 -3.28
CA SER A 100 -12.04 -14.70 -3.47
C SER A 100 -11.71 -15.53 -2.24
N PRO A 101 -12.59 -16.42 -1.77
CA PRO A 101 -12.22 -17.36 -0.75
C PRO A 101 -11.01 -18.15 -1.27
N LYS A 102 -9.86 -18.00 -0.56
CA LYS A 102 -8.60 -18.63 -0.96
C LYS A 102 -8.87 -20.10 -1.24
N LYS A 103 -8.55 -20.55 -2.46
CA LYS A 103 -8.81 -21.94 -2.88
C LYS A 103 -8.25 -22.90 -1.82
N VAL A 104 -9.01 -23.93 -1.49
CA VAL A 104 -8.62 -24.99 -0.55
C VAL A 104 -7.28 -25.64 -0.94
N GLU A 105 -6.91 -25.54 -2.20
CA GLU A 105 -5.66 -26.06 -2.77
C GLU A 105 -4.42 -25.21 -2.50
N ASP A 106 -4.58 -23.96 -2.01
CA ASP A 106 -3.45 -23.12 -1.65
C ASP A 106 -2.72 -23.71 -0.44
N ARG A 107 -1.45 -24.05 -0.65
CA ARG A 107 -0.56 -24.58 0.38
C ARG A 107 0.60 -23.63 0.57
N TRP A 108 1.04 -23.50 1.81
CA TRP A 108 2.05 -22.53 2.23
C TRP A 108 3.15 -23.19 3.04
N ILE A 109 4.37 -22.66 2.91
CA ILE A 109 5.46 -23.01 3.83
C ILE A 109 5.20 -22.40 5.21
N PRO A 110 5.71 -23.03 6.30
CA PRO A 110 5.49 -22.56 7.67
C PRO A 110 6.50 -21.47 8.08
N LEU A 111 6.73 -20.49 7.20
CA LEU A 111 7.58 -19.32 7.43
C LEU A 111 6.87 -18.04 7.02
N LYS A 112 7.27 -16.96 7.66
CA LYS A 112 6.98 -15.59 7.27
C LYS A 112 8.27 -14.79 7.13
N PHE A 113 8.28 -13.84 6.23
CA PHE A 113 9.43 -13.05 5.88
C PHE A 113 9.20 -11.55 6.15
N LYS A 114 10.29 -10.84 6.42
CA LYS A 114 10.35 -9.38 6.51
C LYS A 114 11.44 -8.87 5.57
N VAL A 115 11.16 -7.77 4.88
CA VAL A 115 12.17 -7.03 4.12
C VAL A 115 12.96 -6.15 5.08
N ILE A 116 14.26 -6.17 4.95
CA ILE A 116 15.20 -5.22 5.55
C ILE A 116 16.03 -4.59 4.44
N PRO A 117 16.77 -3.50 4.65
CA PRO A 117 17.59 -2.90 3.59
C PRO A 117 18.56 -3.87 2.91
N ASP A 118 19.10 -4.84 3.66
CA ASP A 118 20.05 -5.84 3.17
C ASP A 118 19.41 -7.04 2.44
N GLY A 119 18.08 -7.20 2.47
CA GLY A 119 17.38 -8.30 1.81
C GLY A 119 16.12 -8.79 2.50
N ILE A 120 15.86 -10.08 2.42
CA ILE A 120 14.68 -10.75 2.98
C ILE A 120 15.11 -11.68 4.11
N ILE A 121 14.56 -11.50 5.31
CA ILE A 121 14.84 -12.33 6.48
C ILE A 121 13.61 -13.10 6.95
N VAL A 122 13.83 -14.20 7.66
CA VAL A 122 12.78 -14.95 8.35
C VAL A 122 12.35 -14.20 9.61
N ASN A 123 11.08 -13.82 9.68
CA ASN A 123 10.50 -13.04 10.76
C ASN A 123 9.36 -13.75 11.51
N GLY A 124 8.84 -14.85 10.95
CA GLY A 124 7.87 -15.73 11.58
C GLY A 124 8.10 -17.17 11.15
N PHE A 125 7.88 -18.11 12.05
CA PHE A 125 8.24 -19.51 11.84
C PHE A 125 7.38 -20.44 12.70
N SER A 126 7.17 -21.68 12.25
CA SER A 126 6.66 -22.72 13.12
C SER A 126 7.71 -23.09 14.18
N PRO A 127 7.31 -23.57 15.38
CA PRO A 127 8.23 -23.76 16.51
C PRO A 127 9.49 -24.56 16.19
N GLU A 128 9.39 -25.59 15.35
CA GLU A 128 10.50 -26.44 14.92
C GLU A 128 11.50 -25.73 13.99
N LEU A 129 11.09 -24.62 13.39
CA LEU A 129 11.92 -23.79 12.50
C LEU A 129 12.50 -22.56 13.20
N LYS A 130 12.42 -22.47 14.53
CA LYS A 130 12.95 -21.35 15.32
C LYS A 130 14.42 -21.04 15.00
N PHE A 131 15.21 -22.05 14.62
CA PHE A 131 16.62 -21.87 14.24
C PHE A 131 16.82 -21.00 13.01
N LEU A 132 15.77 -20.75 12.21
CA LEU A 132 15.79 -19.84 11.04
C LEU A 132 15.48 -18.39 11.40
N LYS A 133 15.14 -18.05 12.65
CA LYS A 133 14.85 -16.66 13.03
C LYS A 133 16.00 -15.74 12.60
N GLY A 134 15.69 -14.70 11.86
CA GLY A 134 16.65 -13.73 11.33
C GLY A 134 17.54 -14.26 10.20
N ALA A 135 17.41 -15.52 9.78
CA ALA A 135 18.17 -16.05 8.65
C ALA A 135 17.76 -15.33 7.33
N MET A 136 18.74 -14.96 6.52
CA MET A 136 18.53 -14.27 5.26
C MET A 136 18.28 -15.27 4.13
N LEU A 137 17.21 -15.08 3.37
CA LEU A 137 16.89 -15.91 2.21
C LEU A 137 17.86 -15.61 1.06
N CYS A 138 18.54 -16.63 0.55
CA CYS A 138 19.54 -16.53 -0.51
C CYS A 138 19.09 -17.18 -1.83
N GLU A 139 18.45 -18.37 -1.75
CA GLU A 139 18.05 -19.13 -2.95
C GLU A 139 16.70 -19.81 -2.71
N VAL A 140 15.96 -20.01 -3.81
CA VAL A 140 14.73 -20.82 -3.88
C VAL A 140 14.86 -21.81 -5.02
N GLU A 141 14.69 -23.11 -4.77
CA GLU A 141 14.85 -24.18 -5.76
C GLU A 141 16.17 -24.15 -6.51
N GLY A 142 17.26 -23.71 -5.84
CA GLY A 142 18.61 -23.62 -6.40
C GLY A 142 18.90 -22.38 -7.24
N GLU A 143 17.94 -21.48 -7.37
CA GLU A 143 18.13 -20.19 -8.04
C GLU A 143 18.32 -19.07 -7.04
N SER A 144 19.16 -18.10 -7.34
CA SER A 144 19.39 -16.93 -6.48
C SER A 144 18.12 -16.13 -6.27
N LEU A 145 17.99 -15.51 -5.09
CA LEU A 145 16.86 -14.64 -4.79
C LEU A 145 16.64 -13.55 -5.86
N GLU A 146 17.72 -12.99 -6.44
CA GLU A 146 17.65 -12.03 -7.53
C GLU A 146 16.95 -12.61 -8.76
N SER A 147 17.37 -13.81 -9.23
CA SER A 147 16.73 -14.47 -10.35
C SER A 147 15.24 -14.76 -10.09
N VAL A 148 14.92 -15.16 -8.87
CA VAL A 148 13.53 -15.40 -8.45
C VAL A 148 12.69 -14.12 -8.45
N LEU A 149 13.27 -13.01 -7.97
CA LEU A 149 12.61 -11.71 -7.98
C LEU A 149 12.41 -11.18 -9.42
N ASP A 150 13.37 -11.37 -10.32
CA ASP A 150 13.23 -10.99 -11.75
C ASP A 150 12.10 -11.77 -12.46
N ARG A 151 11.85 -13.01 -12.04
CA ARG A 151 10.70 -13.78 -12.53
C ARG A 151 9.39 -13.34 -11.87
N LEU A 152 9.43 -13.05 -10.58
CA LEU A 152 8.27 -12.60 -9.83
C LEU A 152 7.76 -11.25 -10.37
N ASP A 153 8.65 -10.34 -10.75
CA ASP A 153 8.31 -9.03 -11.33
C ASP A 153 7.45 -9.13 -12.61
N LYS A 154 7.53 -10.27 -13.31
CA LYS A 154 6.72 -10.55 -14.51
C LYS A 154 5.32 -11.12 -14.22
N ILE A 155 5.00 -11.37 -12.95
CA ILE A 155 3.73 -12.01 -12.57
C ILE A 155 3.01 -11.29 -11.42
N VAL A 156 3.66 -10.32 -10.78
CA VAL A 156 3.05 -9.47 -9.74
C VAL A 156 3.26 -8.00 -10.08
N ILE A 157 2.36 -7.17 -9.63
CA ILE A 157 2.46 -5.72 -9.81
C ILE A 157 3.30 -5.14 -8.67
N SER A 158 4.38 -4.43 -9.01
CA SER A 158 5.24 -3.70 -8.08
C SER A 158 5.77 -2.43 -8.72
N GLU A 159 5.98 -1.36 -7.96
CA GLU A 159 6.44 -0.08 -8.50
C GLU A 159 7.97 0.06 -8.42
N ASN A 160 8.59 -0.64 -7.48
CA ASN A 160 10.02 -0.63 -7.30
C ASN A 160 10.53 -1.95 -6.69
N ARG A 161 11.86 -2.05 -6.55
CA ARG A 161 12.52 -3.26 -6.02
C ARG A 161 12.07 -3.63 -4.61
N TYR A 162 11.81 -2.66 -3.74
CA TYR A 162 11.37 -2.90 -2.36
C TYR A 162 9.92 -3.37 -2.31
N GLY A 163 9.04 -2.81 -3.13
CA GLY A 163 7.69 -3.32 -3.34
C GLY A 163 7.68 -4.76 -3.83
N LEU A 164 8.57 -5.09 -4.79
CA LEU A 164 8.74 -6.45 -5.28
C LEU A 164 9.20 -7.42 -4.18
N MET A 165 10.18 -7.05 -3.36
CA MET A 165 10.59 -7.83 -2.19
C MET A 165 9.45 -8.01 -1.19
N GLY A 166 8.63 -6.97 -0.98
CA GLY A 166 7.41 -7.06 -0.16
C GLY A 166 6.41 -8.08 -0.72
N LYS A 167 6.18 -8.08 -2.04
CA LYS A 167 5.37 -9.11 -2.72
C LYS A 167 5.97 -10.49 -2.58
N ALA A 168 7.30 -10.63 -2.71
CA ALA A 168 7.98 -11.90 -2.47
C ALA A 168 7.74 -12.44 -1.05
N CYS A 169 7.84 -11.61 -0.01
CA CYS A 169 7.57 -11.99 1.37
C CYS A 169 6.18 -12.59 1.57
N THR A 170 5.19 -12.14 0.81
CA THR A 170 3.80 -12.59 0.91
C THR A 170 3.44 -13.71 -0.05
N SER A 171 4.27 -14.04 -1.04
CA SER A 171 3.91 -14.95 -2.13
C SER A 171 4.86 -16.12 -2.35
N ILE A 172 6.17 -15.94 -2.11
CA ILE A 172 7.20 -16.95 -2.42
C ILE A 172 7.05 -18.27 -1.69
N GLY A 173 6.26 -18.30 -0.62
CA GLY A 173 5.91 -19.50 0.13
C GLY A 173 4.66 -20.22 -0.35
N ASN A 174 3.99 -19.72 -1.40
CA ASN A 174 2.73 -20.27 -1.91
C ASN A 174 2.98 -21.24 -3.08
N THR A 175 2.35 -22.41 -3.06
CA THR A 175 2.52 -23.43 -4.11
C THR A 175 2.11 -22.95 -5.50
N ASN A 176 1.06 -22.13 -5.64
CA ASN A 176 0.59 -21.66 -6.94
C ASN A 176 1.55 -20.65 -7.54
N VAL A 177 2.15 -19.79 -6.69
CA VAL A 177 3.19 -18.84 -7.12
C VAL A 177 4.46 -19.61 -7.52
N LEU A 178 4.88 -20.60 -6.73
CA LEU A 178 6.05 -21.42 -7.07
C LEU A 178 5.90 -22.16 -8.40
N ARG A 179 4.70 -22.67 -8.73
CA ARG A 179 4.43 -23.27 -10.06
C ARG A 179 4.55 -22.27 -11.20
N GLN A 180 4.18 -21.00 -10.97
CA GLN A 180 4.35 -19.96 -12.00
C GLN A 180 5.82 -19.56 -12.15
N LEU A 181 6.58 -19.50 -11.05
CA LEU A 181 8.00 -19.17 -11.08
C LEU A 181 8.87 -20.32 -11.65
N PHE A 182 8.46 -21.56 -11.35
CA PHE A 182 9.19 -22.80 -11.72
C PHE A 182 8.22 -23.77 -12.40
N PRO A 183 8.06 -23.72 -13.75
CA PRO A 183 7.04 -24.53 -14.46
C PRO A 183 7.11 -26.03 -14.22
N SER A 184 8.30 -26.57 -13.88
CA SER A 184 8.49 -27.99 -13.52
C SER A 184 8.27 -28.28 -12.02
N PHE A 185 7.83 -27.28 -11.26
CA PHE A 185 7.61 -27.46 -9.83
C PHE A 185 6.35 -28.30 -9.56
N ASP A 186 6.56 -29.53 -9.12
CA ASP A 186 5.51 -30.46 -8.66
C ASP A 186 6.05 -31.23 -7.44
N LYS A 187 6.25 -30.51 -6.33
CA LYS A 187 6.88 -31.05 -5.15
C LYS A 187 6.04 -30.80 -3.90
N GLU A 188 6.12 -31.75 -2.97
CA GLU A 188 5.54 -31.63 -1.64
C GLU A 188 6.38 -30.75 -0.69
N ARG A 189 7.55 -30.33 -1.12
CA ARG A 189 8.49 -29.50 -0.36
C ARG A 189 9.24 -28.57 -1.30
N VAL A 190 9.50 -27.35 -0.83
CA VAL A 190 10.38 -26.40 -1.51
C VAL A 190 11.76 -26.39 -0.84
N SER A 191 12.81 -26.28 -1.65
CA SER A 191 14.20 -26.12 -1.20
C SER A 191 14.53 -24.63 -1.13
N MET A 192 14.89 -24.14 0.06
CA MET A 192 15.32 -22.76 0.27
C MET A 192 16.68 -22.75 0.96
N LYS A 193 17.58 -21.89 0.47
CA LYS A 193 18.90 -21.69 1.08
C LYS A 193 18.89 -20.39 1.87
N PHE A 194 19.34 -20.50 3.09
CA PHE A 194 19.42 -19.36 4.01
C PHE A 194 20.86 -19.12 4.45
N ARG A 195 21.24 -17.87 4.54
CA ARG A 195 22.42 -17.44 5.32
C ARG A 195 22.00 -17.25 6.75
N MET A 196 22.50 -18.13 7.61
CA MET A 196 22.18 -18.13 9.04
C MET A 196 22.86 -16.94 9.75
N VAL A 197 22.34 -16.59 10.94
CA VAL A 197 22.87 -15.50 11.79
C VAL A 197 24.37 -15.67 12.11
N ASN A 198 24.87 -16.92 12.12
CA ASN A 198 26.29 -17.22 12.32
C ASN A 198 27.14 -17.18 11.02
N GLY A 199 26.56 -16.71 9.91
CA GLY A 199 27.21 -16.59 8.60
C GLY A 199 27.27 -17.85 7.76
N ARG A 200 26.78 -19.01 8.26
CA ARG A 200 26.78 -20.27 7.50
C ARG A 200 25.58 -20.35 6.56
N ASP A 201 25.79 -20.84 5.37
CA ASP A 201 24.71 -21.16 4.45
C ASP A 201 24.10 -22.52 4.79
N THR A 202 22.77 -22.59 4.82
CA THR A 202 22.01 -23.79 5.17
C THR A 202 20.88 -24.00 4.16
N LEU A 203 20.83 -25.18 3.56
CA LEU A 203 19.74 -25.61 2.69
C LEU A 203 18.65 -26.29 3.52
N VAL A 204 17.42 -25.80 3.44
CA VAL A 204 16.27 -26.36 4.16
C VAL A 204 15.19 -26.76 3.16
N ARG A 205 14.61 -27.94 3.35
CA ARG A 205 13.46 -28.45 2.59
C ARG A 205 12.18 -28.27 3.41
N LEU A 206 11.39 -27.28 3.04
CA LEU A 206 10.19 -26.87 3.78
C LEU A 206 8.93 -27.58 3.26
N PRO A 207 8.12 -28.18 4.12
CA PRO A 207 6.84 -28.77 3.73
C PRO A 207 5.80 -27.67 3.47
N PHE A 208 4.77 -28.01 2.70
CA PHE A 208 3.61 -27.15 2.53
C PHE A 208 2.47 -27.60 3.44
N HIS A 209 1.76 -26.64 3.99
CA HIS A 209 0.57 -26.81 4.80
C HIS A 209 -0.64 -26.19 4.10
N PRO A 210 -1.84 -26.81 4.18
CA PRO A 210 -3.07 -26.18 3.70
C PRO A 210 -3.29 -24.82 4.36
N ASN A 211 -3.89 -23.90 3.61
CA ASN A 211 -4.28 -22.61 4.18
C ASN A 211 -5.26 -22.83 5.34
N GLY A 212 -5.03 -22.18 6.47
CA GLY A 212 -5.94 -22.26 7.60
C GLY A 212 -5.27 -22.37 8.97
N PRO A 213 -5.67 -23.36 9.82
CA PRO A 213 -5.31 -23.38 11.25
C PRO A 213 -3.81 -23.36 11.58
N PHE A 214 -2.93 -23.85 10.70
CA PHE A 214 -1.49 -23.85 10.96
C PHE A 214 -0.90 -22.45 11.15
N TRP A 215 -1.51 -21.40 10.56
CA TRP A 215 -1.07 -20.02 10.77
C TRP A 215 -1.10 -19.57 12.23
N LYS A 216 -1.97 -20.19 13.05
CA LYS A 216 -2.06 -19.94 14.50
C LYS A 216 -0.83 -20.48 15.27
N SER A 217 -0.08 -21.40 14.66
CA SER A 217 1.15 -21.96 15.27
C SER A 217 2.40 -21.14 14.93
N ILE A 218 2.30 -20.16 14.01
CA ILE A 218 3.43 -19.32 13.64
C ILE A 218 3.82 -18.42 14.81
N VAL A 219 5.06 -18.56 15.23
CA VAL A 219 5.70 -17.67 16.21
C VAL A 219 6.33 -16.52 15.48
N TRP A 220 5.87 -15.32 15.78
CA TRP A 220 6.43 -14.10 15.21
C TRP A 220 7.61 -13.60 16.03
N SER A 221 8.51 -12.86 15.39
CA SER A 221 9.50 -12.08 16.11
C SER A 221 8.83 -11.15 17.11
N SER A 222 9.50 -10.89 18.22
CA SER A 222 8.94 -10.06 19.30
C SER A 222 8.58 -8.66 18.82
N ALA A 223 7.49 -8.14 19.39
CA ALA A 223 7.16 -6.73 19.34
C ALA A 223 7.39 -6.14 20.74
N ASP A 224 7.70 -4.86 20.82
CA ASP A 224 7.93 -4.15 22.07
C ASP A 224 6.64 -3.48 22.53
N GLU A 225 6.18 -3.79 23.74
CA GLU A 225 4.91 -3.28 24.30
C GLU A 225 4.97 -1.77 24.63
N ARG A 226 6.14 -1.17 24.65
CA ARG A 226 6.30 0.28 24.88
C ARG A 226 5.70 1.11 23.73
N PHE A 227 5.65 0.56 22.50
CA PHE A 227 5.18 1.29 21.34
C PHE A 227 3.66 1.19 21.18
N PRO A 228 3.00 2.25 20.69
CA PRO A 228 1.58 2.21 20.38
C PRO A 228 1.29 1.20 19.27
N LYS A 229 0.10 0.60 19.30
CA LYS A 229 -0.29 -0.45 18.34
C LYS A 229 -1.56 -0.10 17.57
N ASN A 230 -2.37 0.79 18.12
CA ASN A 230 -3.61 1.18 17.50
C ASN A 230 -3.42 2.38 16.58
N ASN A 231 -4.29 2.50 15.61
CA ASN A 231 -4.25 3.62 14.66
C ASN A 231 -4.45 4.95 15.39
N PHE A 232 -3.64 5.96 15.03
CA PHE A 232 -3.59 7.27 15.67
C PHE A 232 -3.39 7.26 17.20
N GLU A 233 -2.90 6.15 17.75
CA GLU A 233 -2.46 6.09 19.13
C GLU A 233 -1.05 6.69 19.26
N TYR A 234 -0.84 7.45 20.34
CA TYR A 234 0.48 8.01 20.68
C TYR A 234 0.81 7.80 22.14
N ARG A 235 2.09 7.70 22.46
CA ARG A 235 2.58 7.64 23.85
C ARG A 235 4.04 8.03 23.98
N PHE A 236 4.43 8.48 25.17
CA PHE A 236 5.82 8.54 25.55
C PHE A 236 6.39 7.14 25.73
N VAL A 237 7.63 6.94 25.25
CA VAL A 237 8.30 5.63 25.27
C VAL A 237 9.51 5.59 26.20
N ASP A 238 9.80 6.72 26.85
CA ASP A 238 10.86 6.90 27.84
C ASP A 238 10.29 7.57 29.12
N ASP A 239 10.94 7.31 30.27
CA ASP A 239 10.47 7.79 31.59
C ASP A 239 10.58 9.30 31.73
N ASP A 240 11.52 9.94 31.06
CA ASP A 240 11.76 11.40 31.09
C ASP A 240 10.90 12.14 30.04
N LYS A 241 10.02 11.45 29.33
CA LYS A 241 9.09 11.99 28.32
C LYS A 241 9.77 12.81 27.21
N GLN A 242 10.97 12.42 26.83
CA GLN A 242 11.70 13.07 25.75
C GLN A 242 11.30 12.58 24.36
N THR A 243 10.82 11.33 24.26
CA THR A 243 10.45 10.71 22.99
C THR A 243 8.97 10.34 22.95
N MET A 244 8.26 10.94 22.01
CA MET A 244 6.88 10.60 21.66
C MET A 244 6.88 9.71 20.42
N VAL A 245 6.12 8.61 20.45
CA VAL A 245 5.85 7.76 19.29
C VAL A 245 4.37 7.83 18.97
N MET A 246 4.06 8.05 17.69
CA MET A 246 2.70 7.97 17.14
C MET A 246 2.63 6.87 16.09
N CYS A 247 1.66 5.98 16.23
CA CYS A 247 1.38 4.92 15.26
C CYS A 247 0.25 5.34 14.32
N ILE A 248 0.48 5.20 13.01
CA ILE A 248 -0.54 5.43 11.98
C ILE A 248 -0.59 4.20 11.08
N ASN A 249 -1.51 3.29 11.34
CA ASN A 249 -1.64 2.02 10.62
C ASN A 249 -2.42 2.15 9.31
N SER A 250 -3.29 3.17 9.21
CA SER A 250 -4.12 3.44 8.03
C SER A 250 -4.48 4.92 8.01
N ILE A 251 -4.66 5.48 6.82
CA ILE A 251 -5.15 6.86 6.62
C ILE A 251 -6.56 6.77 6.02
N ALA A 252 -7.43 6.00 6.67
CA ALA A 252 -8.81 5.80 6.26
C ALA A 252 -9.80 6.29 7.34
N SER A 253 -10.95 6.76 6.91
CA SER A 253 -11.98 7.28 7.82
C SER A 253 -12.56 6.21 8.74
N ALA A 254 -12.70 4.98 8.26
CA ALA A 254 -13.27 3.88 9.04
C ALA A 254 -12.40 3.42 10.22
N ASP A 255 -11.10 3.77 10.20
CA ASP A 255 -10.13 3.33 11.21
C ASP A 255 -9.84 4.42 12.26
N VAL A 256 -10.54 5.57 12.19
CA VAL A 256 -10.41 6.64 13.18
C VAL A 256 -11.50 6.43 14.25
N PRO A 257 -11.14 6.33 15.53
CA PRO A 257 -12.11 6.18 16.62
C PRO A 257 -13.14 7.32 16.63
N ASP A 258 -14.39 7.00 16.97
CA ASP A 258 -15.47 7.93 17.31
C ASP A 258 -16.08 8.79 16.17
N ILE A 259 -15.84 8.43 14.89
CA ILE A 259 -16.44 9.17 13.75
C ILE A 259 -17.98 9.11 13.73
N GLU A 260 -18.56 7.97 14.07
CA GLU A 260 -20.01 7.77 13.98
C GLU A 260 -20.81 8.56 15.05
N GLU A 261 -20.19 8.88 16.19
CA GLU A 261 -20.88 9.50 17.33
C GLU A 261 -21.08 11.02 17.17
N TYR A 262 -20.24 11.71 16.39
CA TYR A 262 -20.21 13.18 16.38
C TYR A 262 -20.52 13.84 15.03
N GLY A 263 -20.64 13.10 13.93
CA GLY A 263 -20.85 13.69 12.59
C GLY A 263 -19.70 14.64 12.15
N ILE A 264 -18.56 14.55 12.82
CA ILE A 264 -17.37 15.38 12.56
C ILE A 264 -16.54 14.75 11.43
N LYS A 265 -15.92 15.58 10.61
CA LYS A 265 -15.04 15.09 9.55
C LYS A 265 -13.78 14.43 10.13
N THR A 266 -13.33 13.35 9.52
CA THR A 266 -12.16 12.54 9.92
C THR A 266 -10.88 13.34 10.08
N ASP A 267 -10.65 14.29 9.18
CA ASP A 267 -9.50 15.19 9.18
C ASP A 267 -9.43 16.08 10.43
N VAL A 268 -10.59 16.56 10.91
CA VAL A 268 -10.68 17.35 12.15
C VAL A 268 -10.31 16.49 13.34
N ILE A 269 -10.78 15.24 13.39
CA ILE A 269 -10.45 14.30 14.48
C ILE A 269 -8.95 14.00 14.51
N VAL A 270 -8.34 13.74 13.37
CA VAL A 270 -6.90 13.46 13.28
C VAL A 270 -6.08 14.69 13.66
N ALA A 271 -6.48 15.88 13.21
CA ALA A 271 -5.84 17.13 13.62
C ALA A 271 -5.95 17.35 15.13
N ASP A 272 -7.09 17.05 15.75
CA ASP A 272 -7.29 17.17 17.21
C ASP A 272 -6.40 16.19 17.99
N VAL A 273 -6.24 14.95 17.50
CA VAL A 273 -5.30 13.98 18.07
C VAL A 273 -3.86 14.50 18.01
N PHE A 274 -3.44 15.04 16.87
CA PHE A 274 -2.12 15.67 16.73
C PHE A 274 -1.96 16.87 17.65
N ALA A 275 -2.97 17.74 17.73
CA ALA A 275 -2.97 18.90 18.61
C ALA A 275 -2.80 18.52 20.08
N LYS A 276 -3.51 17.47 20.54
CA LYS A 276 -3.37 16.95 21.91
C LYS A 276 -1.98 16.41 22.16
N MET A 277 -1.46 15.56 21.26
CA MET A 277 -0.11 15.02 21.33
C MET A 277 0.94 16.14 21.43
N LEU A 278 0.87 17.15 20.57
CA LEU A 278 1.82 18.27 20.53
C LEU A 278 1.74 19.13 21.78
N ARG A 279 0.55 19.34 22.37
CA ARG A 279 0.40 20.03 23.68
C ARG A 279 1.06 19.25 24.81
N GLU A 280 0.91 17.93 24.85
CA GLU A 280 1.60 17.07 25.82
C GLU A 280 3.13 17.14 25.67
N MET A 281 3.64 17.07 24.44
CA MET A 281 5.05 17.25 24.15
C MET A 281 5.57 18.63 24.59
N LYS A 282 4.79 19.69 24.36
CA LYS A 282 5.13 21.06 24.79
C LYS A 282 5.25 21.15 26.31
N VAL A 283 4.29 20.57 27.06
CA VAL A 283 4.32 20.56 28.54
C VAL A 283 5.55 19.81 29.05
N SER A 284 5.94 18.70 28.42
CA SER A 284 7.10 17.89 28.81
C SER A 284 8.43 18.43 28.23
N ASN A 285 8.38 19.46 27.35
CA ASN A 285 9.53 19.94 26.58
C ASN A 285 10.24 18.79 25.84
N SER A 286 9.47 17.90 25.23
CA SER A 286 9.95 16.69 24.57
C SER A 286 10.76 17.03 23.33
N SER A 287 11.88 16.36 23.13
CA SER A 287 12.80 16.69 22.04
C SER A 287 12.53 15.94 20.75
N ARG A 288 11.88 14.76 20.81
CA ARG A 288 11.77 13.83 19.69
C ARG A 288 10.34 13.36 19.43
N LEU A 289 9.92 13.43 18.15
CA LEU A 289 8.69 12.82 17.66
C LEU A 289 9.05 11.74 16.63
N ILE A 290 8.51 10.54 16.80
CA ILE A 290 8.62 9.43 15.86
C ILE A 290 7.21 9.11 15.36
N ILE A 291 7.01 9.18 14.04
CA ILE A 291 5.76 8.81 13.37
C ILE A 291 5.99 7.46 12.67
N ASP A 292 5.31 6.42 13.14
CA ASP A 292 5.43 5.06 12.59
C ASP A 292 4.35 4.82 11.53
N LEU A 293 4.79 4.71 10.27
CA LEU A 293 3.96 4.42 9.09
C LEU A 293 4.18 3.00 8.54
N ARG A 294 4.88 2.13 9.27
CA ARG A 294 5.09 0.75 8.83
C ARG A 294 3.76 0.00 8.73
N GLY A 295 3.63 -0.81 7.70
CA GLY A 295 2.41 -1.58 7.45
C GLY A 295 1.24 -0.76 6.92
N ASN A 296 1.38 0.56 6.74
CA ASN A 296 0.31 1.44 6.31
C ASN A 296 0.20 1.48 4.78
N GLY A 297 -0.86 0.87 4.24
CA GLY A 297 -1.15 0.84 2.80
C GLY A 297 -1.74 2.14 2.23
N GLY A 298 -1.94 3.18 3.05
CA GLY A 298 -2.46 4.46 2.61
C GLY A 298 -3.91 4.73 3.02
N GLY A 299 -4.65 5.37 2.13
CA GLY A 299 -6.01 5.87 2.35
C GLY A 299 -6.21 7.24 1.72
N TRP A 300 -6.66 8.23 2.48
CA TRP A 300 -6.90 9.58 2.02
C TRP A 300 -5.83 10.55 2.51
N THR A 301 -4.95 10.98 1.63
CA THR A 301 -3.85 11.92 1.93
C THR A 301 -4.34 13.20 2.63
N MET A 302 -5.48 13.73 2.21
CA MET A 302 -6.04 14.98 2.73
C MET A 302 -6.33 14.93 4.24
N ILE A 303 -6.58 13.76 4.81
CA ILE A 303 -6.78 13.60 6.26
C ILE A 303 -5.57 14.09 7.05
N MET A 304 -4.37 13.96 6.48
CA MET A 304 -3.13 14.35 7.16
C MET A 304 -2.80 15.84 7.06
N TYR A 305 -3.44 16.61 6.16
CA TYR A 305 -3.05 18.00 5.94
C TYR A 305 -3.28 18.87 7.17
N ALA A 306 -4.44 18.78 7.79
CA ALA A 306 -4.74 19.52 9.02
C ALA A 306 -3.78 19.11 10.16
N ALA A 307 -3.48 17.82 10.29
CA ALA A 307 -2.53 17.31 11.29
C ALA A 307 -1.11 17.84 11.07
N LEU A 308 -0.65 17.91 9.82
CA LEU A 308 0.66 18.47 9.48
C LEU A 308 0.69 19.99 9.68
N TYR A 309 -0.44 20.66 9.48
CA TYR A 309 -0.56 22.07 9.84
C TYR A 309 -0.40 22.31 11.36
N GLU A 310 -0.97 21.46 12.21
CA GLU A 310 -0.75 21.51 13.67
C GLU A 310 0.73 21.41 14.05
N LEU A 311 1.48 20.59 13.29
CA LEU A 311 2.93 20.34 13.54
C LEU A 311 3.83 21.45 12.97
N TYR A 312 3.50 22.05 11.83
CA TYR A 312 4.39 22.95 11.09
C TYR A 312 3.84 24.38 10.90
N GLY A 313 2.58 24.62 11.25
CA GLY A 313 1.90 25.89 11.03
C GLY A 313 1.81 26.25 9.55
N LYS A 314 1.73 27.57 9.26
CA LYS A 314 1.67 28.09 7.89
C LYS A 314 2.88 27.70 7.02
N ARG A 315 4.04 27.35 7.63
CA ARG A 315 5.20 26.85 6.89
C ARG A 315 4.86 25.63 6.03
N PHE A 316 3.99 24.75 6.50
CA PHE A 316 3.52 23.61 5.71
C PHE A 316 2.81 24.05 4.44
N MET A 317 1.97 25.08 4.53
CA MET A 317 1.22 25.63 3.39
C MET A 317 2.11 26.40 2.40
N GLU A 318 3.16 27.03 2.90
CA GLU A 318 4.07 27.89 2.10
C GLU A 318 5.22 27.08 1.45
N THR A 319 5.39 25.81 1.83
CA THR A 319 6.49 24.97 1.31
C THR A 319 6.07 24.30 0.01
N ASP A 320 6.83 24.55 -1.07
CA ASP A 320 6.71 23.73 -2.28
C ASP A 320 7.24 22.33 -2.02
N LEU A 321 6.33 21.36 -1.93
CA LEU A 321 6.66 19.96 -1.72
C LEU A 321 7.23 19.30 -2.98
N GLY A 322 7.13 19.95 -4.16
CA GLY A 322 7.62 19.41 -5.43
C GLY A 322 6.88 18.15 -5.88
N MET A 323 5.64 17.98 -5.44
CA MET A 323 4.77 16.87 -5.82
C MET A 323 3.77 17.38 -6.86
N HIS A 324 3.84 16.86 -8.07
CA HIS A 324 3.00 17.26 -9.20
C HIS A 324 2.13 16.09 -9.66
N PHE A 325 0.89 16.40 -10.03
CA PHE A 325 -0.05 15.43 -10.56
C PHE A 325 -0.56 15.89 -11.93
N SER A 326 -0.52 14.99 -12.89
CA SER A 326 -1.09 15.19 -14.22
C SER A 326 -2.22 14.18 -14.42
N THR A 327 -3.46 14.65 -14.34
CA THR A 327 -4.68 13.82 -14.32
C THR A 327 -5.31 13.76 -15.70
N LYS A 328 -5.50 12.56 -16.22
CA LYS A 328 -6.21 12.32 -17.48
C LYS A 328 -7.72 12.41 -17.29
N ILE A 329 -8.36 13.23 -18.10
CA ILE A 329 -9.81 13.41 -18.08
C ILE A 329 -10.48 12.27 -18.83
N SER A 330 -11.29 11.47 -18.13
CA SER A 330 -12.11 10.40 -18.70
C SER A 330 -13.56 10.51 -18.25
N GLU A 331 -14.48 9.86 -18.95
CA GLU A 331 -15.89 9.80 -18.51
C GLU A 331 -16.04 9.20 -17.11
N ALA A 332 -15.28 8.14 -16.82
CA ALA A 332 -15.27 7.51 -15.52
C ALA A 332 -14.75 8.45 -14.42
N TRP A 333 -13.70 9.24 -14.70
CA TRP A 333 -13.19 10.27 -13.81
C TRP A 333 -14.21 11.39 -13.55
N LEU A 334 -14.87 11.91 -14.60
CA LEU A 334 -15.92 12.92 -14.48
C LEU A 334 -17.08 12.41 -13.60
N LYS A 335 -17.52 11.17 -13.82
CA LYS A 335 -18.55 10.52 -13.03
C LYS A 335 -18.14 10.36 -11.56
N LYS A 336 -16.91 9.89 -11.28
CA LYS A 336 -16.36 9.73 -9.92
C LYS A 336 -16.39 11.06 -9.17
N ASN A 337 -16.04 12.16 -9.85
CA ASN A 337 -15.96 13.49 -9.25
C ASN A 337 -17.28 14.28 -9.32
N ASN A 338 -18.37 13.63 -9.71
CA ASN A 338 -19.70 14.25 -9.84
C ASN A 338 -19.68 15.59 -10.61
N THR A 339 -18.95 15.62 -11.71
CA THR A 339 -18.76 16.82 -12.56
C THR A 339 -19.00 16.49 -14.03
N THR A 340 -19.03 17.55 -14.86
CA THR A 340 -19.14 17.42 -16.31
C THR A 340 -17.95 18.11 -16.98
N LEU A 341 -17.69 17.75 -18.24
CA LEU A 341 -16.64 18.37 -19.03
C LEU A 341 -16.84 19.89 -19.18
N GLU A 342 -18.11 20.34 -19.25
CA GLU A 342 -18.47 21.75 -19.33
C GLU A 342 -18.14 22.49 -18.01
N LEU A 343 -18.60 21.97 -16.87
CA LEU A 343 -18.32 22.55 -15.55
C LEU A 343 -16.82 22.61 -15.27
N LEU A 344 -16.12 21.54 -15.64
CA LEU A 344 -14.67 21.46 -15.48
C LEU A 344 -13.97 22.51 -16.36
N SER A 345 -14.39 22.64 -17.63
CA SER A 345 -13.84 23.66 -18.55
C SER A 345 -14.07 25.08 -18.04
N GLN A 346 -15.26 25.36 -17.50
CA GLN A 346 -15.58 26.64 -16.89
C GLN A 346 -14.70 26.95 -15.68
N SER A 347 -14.57 25.97 -14.74
CA SER A 347 -13.76 26.13 -13.53
C SER A 347 -12.29 26.38 -13.83
N ARG A 348 -11.78 25.78 -14.92
CA ARG A 348 -10.37 25.91 -15.34
C ARG A 348 -10.14 27.06 -16.33
N GLY A 349 -11.19 27.76 -16.76
CA GLY A 349 -11.10 28.88 -17.72
C GLY A 349 -10.56 28.49 -19.10
N LYS A 350 -10.65 27.21 -19.49
CA LYS A 350 -10.17 26.66 -20.77
C LYS A 350 -11.08 25.55 -21.28
N SER A 351 -11.20 25.43 -22.61
CA SER A 351 -11.91 24.29 -23.21
C SER A 351 -11.11 22.99 -23.00
N LEU A 352 -11.75 21.99 -22.43
CA LEU A 352 -11.18 20.68 -22.16
C LEU A 352 -11.91 19.61 -22.97
N LYS A 353 -11.23 18.50 -23.25
CA LYS A 353 -11.75 17.32 -23.97
C LYS A 353 -11.46 16.04 -23.16
N LEU A 354 -12.18 14.98 -23.44
CA LEU A 354 -11.81 13.65 -22.97
C LEU A 354 -10.44 13.28 -23.53
N GLY A 355 -9.59 12.72 -22.68
CA GLY A 355 -8.20 12.40 -23.00
C GLY A 355 -7.20 13.54 -22.76
N ASP A 356 -7.66 14.78 -22.53
CA ASP A 356 -6.77 15.87 -22.13
C ASP A 356 -6.22 15.63 -20.71
N PHE A 357 -5.07 16.22 -20.43
CA PHE A 357 -4.45 16.20 -19.11
C PHE A 357 -4.69 17.50 -18.36
N MET A 358 -5.03 17.38 -17.09
CA MET A 358 -5.06 18.48 -16.14
C MET A 358 -3.85 18.37 -15.24
N GLU A 359 -3.07 19.44 -15.18
CA GLU A 359 -2.12 19.63 -14.09
C GLU A 359 -2.91 19.96 -12.82
N GLU A 360 -2.88 19.05 -11.87
CA GLU A 360 -3.42 19.32 -10.54
C GLU A 360 -2.49 20.28 -9.83
N PRO A 361 -3.04 21.26 -9.11
CA PRO A 361 -2.22 22.06 -8.23
C PRO A 361 -1.41 21.16 -7.29
N SER A 362 -0.27 21.67 -6.80
CA SER A 362 0.51 20.99 -5.79
C SER A 362 -0.40 20.60 -4.60
N VAL A 363 0.01 19.61 -3.82
CA VAL A 363 -0.70 19.17 -2.60
C VAL A 363 -1.16 20.35 -1.74
N ILE A 364 -0.40 21.44 -1.71
CA ILE A 364 -0.69 22.65 -0.94
C ILE A 364 -1.89 23.43 -1.47
N SER A 365 -2.09 23.52 -2.78
CA SER A 365 -3.29 24.19 -3.31
C SER A 365 -4.55 23.36 -3.20
N SER A 366 -4.42 22.04 -3.06
CA SER A 366 -5.51 21.17 -2.60
C SER A 366 -5.84 21.46 -1.14
N PHE A 367 -4.86 21.88 -0.34
CA PHE A 367 -5.04 22.31 1.04
C PHE A 367 -5.87 23.60 1.14
N ASP A 368 -5.68 24.58 0.25
CA ASP A 368 -6.52 25.78 0.22
C ASP A 368 -8.00 25.45 0.03
N TRP A 369 -8.32 24.48 -0.83
CA TRP A 369 -9.68 24.01 -1.03
C TRP A 369 -10.23 23.29 0.19
N PHE A 370 -9.44 22.48 0.82
CA PHE A 370 -9.76 21.70 2.01
C PHE A 370 -9.98 22.59 3.25
N MET A 371 -9.10 23.56 3.46
CA MET A 371 -9.15 24.48 4.59
C MET A 371 -10.22 25.57 4.43
N CYS A 372 -10.64 25.88 3.22
CA CYS A 372 -11.81 26.74 2.98
C CYS A 372 -13.11 26.17 3.53
N ALA A 373 -13.16 24.86 3.82
CA ALA A 373 -14.32 24.20 4.41
C ALA A 373 -14.35 24.27 5.96
N ASP A 374 -13.18 24.48 6.62
CA ASP A 374 -13.07 24.46 8.09
C ASP A 374 -12.06 25.51 8.60
N LYS A 375 -12.34 26.78 8.38
CA LYS A 375 -11.47 27.90 8.81
C LYS A 375 -11.25 27.98 10.32
N SER A 376 -12.11 27.38 11.13
CA SER A 376 -12.05 27.49 12.60
C SER A 376 -10.75 26.93 13.18
N ILE A 377 -10.21 25.85 12.62
CA ILE A 377 -8.95 25.23 13.10
C ILE A 377 -7.76 26.16 12.86
N LEU A 378 -7.71 26.83 11.69
CA LEU A 378 -6.63 27.75 11.33
C LEU A 378 -6.69 29.09 12.04
N GLU A 379 -7.89 29.59 12.30
CA GLU A 379 -8.08 30.91 12.93
C GLU A 379 -7.65 30.91 14.39
N GLU A 380 -7.74 29.77 15.09
CA GLU A 380 -7.30 29.64 16.49
C GLU A 380 -5.77 29.65 16.65
N GLN A 381 -5.00 29.28 15.64
CA GLN A 381 -3.56 29.06 15.78
C GLN A 381 -2.68 30.19 15.21
N HIS A 382 -3.25 31.19 14.56
CA HIS A 382 -2.50 32.31 13.98
C HIS A 382 -1.33 31.90 13.07
N GLY A 383 -1.37 30.69 12.49
CA GLY A 383 -0.32 30.16 11.59
C GLY A 383 0.93 29.60 12.25
N GLU A 384 1.03 29.63 13.58
CA GLU A 384 2.15 29.05 14.30
C GLU A 384 1.89 27.58 14.67
N PRO A 385 2.94 26.72 14.68
CA PRO A 385 2.79 25.34 15.15
C PRO A 385 2.49 25.31 16.67
N ILE A 386 1.72 24.32 17.11
CA ILE A 386 1.47 24.12 18.56
C ILE A 386 2.80 23.88 19.30
N TYR A 387 3.62 23.03 18.74
CA TYR A 387 4.96 22.69 19.24
C TYR A 387 5.82 22.13 18.12
N THR A 388 7.09 22.49 18.09
CA THR A 388 8.05 21.95 17.13
C THR A 388 9.11 21.15 17.87
N PRO A 389 9.08 19.80 17.82
CA PRO A 389 10.15 18.95 18.36
C PRO A 389 11.49 19.26 17.67
N LYS A 390 12.60 19.03 18.37
CA LYS A 390 13.94 19.22 17.79
C LYS A 390 14.23 18.23 16.68
N GLU A 391 13.73 17.00 16.84
CA GLU A 391 13.90 15.91 15.88
C GLU A 391 12.54 15.28 15.55
N ILE A 392 12.30 15.07 14.28
CA ILE A 392 11.13 14.37 13.78
C ILE A 392 11.63 13.24 12.90
N PHE A 393 11.22 12.01 13.22
CA PHE A 393 11.51 10.83 12.45
C PHE A 393 10.20 10.26 11.90
N VAL A 394 10.25 9.73 10.68
CA VAL A 394 9.16 8.95 10.10
C VAL A 394 9.68 7.57 9.72
N VAL A 395 9.07 6.54 10.28
CA VAL A 395 9.49 5.15 10.07
C VAL A 395 8.66 4.52 8.97
N THR A 396 9.33 3.98 7.96
CA THR A 396 8.70 3.37 6.78
C THR A 396 9.11 1.92 6.61
N ASP A 397 8.29 1.16 5.91
CA ASP A 397 8.60 -0.15 5.39
C ASP A 397 8.04 -0.33 3.95
N VAL A 398 8.23 -1.51 3.39
CA VAL A 398 7.76 -1.83 2.03
C VAL A 398 6.24 -1.76 1.84
N GLN A 399 5.47 -1.74 2.93
CA GLN A 399 4.01 -1.61 2.91
C GLN A 399 3.55 -0.17 3.04
N THR A 400 4.43 0.76 3.39
CA THR A 400 4.13 2.21 3.38
C THR A 400 3.81 2.63 1.95
N PHE A 401 2.52 2.87 1.65
CA PHE A 401 2.04 3.02 0.27
C PHE A 401 0.96 4.11 0.16
N SER A 402 0.76 4.69 -1.03
CA SER A 402 -0.30 5.66 -1.32
C SER A 402 -0.28 6.86 -0.35
N ALA A 403 -1.35 7.18 0.34
CA ALA A 403 -1.42 8.29 1.30
C ALA A 403 -0.37 8.19 2.43
N ALA A 404 0.06 6.99 2.83
CA ALA A 404 1.14 6.83 3.80
C ALA A 404 2.50 7.22 3.20
N PHE A 405 2.76 6.89 1.93
CA PHE A 405 3.93 7.39 1.21
C PHE A 405 3.89 8.91 1.12
N HIS A 406 2.75 9.51 0.74
CA HIS A 406 2.59 10.97 0.71
C HIS A 406 2.90 11.61 2.07
N THR A 407 2.38 11.02 3.15
CA THR A 407 2.65 11.52 4.51
C THR A 407 4.14 11.47 4.84
N ALA A 408 4.81 10.34 4.55
CA ALA A 408 6.26 10.23 4.74
C ALA A 408 7.03 11.24 3.88
N TYR A 409 6.65 11.40 2.62
CA TYR A 409 7.28 12.34 1.70
C TYR A 409 7.09 13.80 2.14
N MET A 410 5.88 14.20 2.56
CA MET A 410 5.60 15.53 3.08
C MET A 410 6.41 15.82 4.34
N LEU A 411 6.44 14.89 5.29
CA LEU A 411 7.28 15.00 6.50
C LEU A 411 8.77 15.16 6.15
N TRP A 412 9.27 14.35 5.22
CA TRP A 412 10.64 14.44 4.73
C TRP A 412 10.95 15.80 4.10
N LYS A 413 10.07 16.33 3.25
CA LYS A 413 10.21 17.67 2.64
C LYS A 413 10.16 18.79 3.68
N MET A 414 9.44 18.57 4.78
CA MET A 414 9.38 19.50 5.92
C MET A 414 10.60 19.37 6.86
N GLY A 415 11.53 18.44 6.61
CA GLY A 415 12.79 18.27 7.33
C GLY A 415 12.81 17.12 8.33
N ALA A 416 11.78 16.27 8.38
CA ALA A 416 11.84 15.02 9.12
C ALA A 416 12.83 14.05 8.46
N LYS A 417 13.42 13.14 9.25
CA LYS A 417 14.29 12.07 8.73
C LYS A 417 13.49 10.80 8.52
N VAL A 418 13.57 10.24 7.32
CA VAL A 418 13.00 8.93 7.00
C VAL A 418 13.92 7.83 7.50
N VAL A 419 13.36 6.85 8.20
CA VAL A 419 14.09 5.74 8.84
C VAL A 419 13.47 4.41 8.46
N GLY A 420 14.30 3.40 8.25
CA GLY A 420 13.87 2.01 8.04
C GLY A 420 14.07 1.54 6.60
N VAL A 421 13.06 0.92 6.03
CA VAL A 421 13.10 0.34 4.68
C VAL A 421 12.39 1.29 3.70
N PRO A 422 12.90 1.46 2.48
CA PRO A 422 12.19 2.23 1.46
C PRO A 422 10.76 1.74 1.26
N SER A 423 9.86 2.69 1.03
CA SER A 423 8.47 2.41 0.61
C SER A 423 8.43 1.52 -0.64
N GLY A 424 7.41 0.67 -0.71
CA GLY A 424 7.10 -0.09 -1.93
C GLY A 424 6.52 0.76 -3.06
N GLN A 425 6.14 2.01 -2.78
CA GLN A 425 5.70 2.98 -3.77
C GLN A 425 6.87 3.76 -4.34
N ALA A 426 6.85 3.98 -5.65
CA ALA A 426 7.79 4.88 -6.31
C ALA A 426 7.33 6.35 -6.15
N PRO A 427 8.26 7.31 -5.91
CA PRO A 427 7.94 8.73 -5.92
C PRO A 427 7.38 9.25 -7.25
N ASN A 428 7.86 8.72 -8.37
CA ASN A 428 7.27 8.96 -9.68
C ASN A 428 6.51 7.69 -10.09
N THR A 429 5.19 7.76 -10.06
CA THR A 429 4.31 6.61 -10.31
C THR A 429 2.96 7.03 -10.84
N PHE A 430 2.19 6.07 -11.33
CA PHE A 430 0.77 6.27 -11.61
C PHE A 430 -0.02 6.13 -10.32
N MET A 431 -1.09 6.94 -10.19
CA MET A 431 -1.90 6.92 -8.99
C MET A 431 -3.28 7.55 -9.17
N GLU A 432 -3.97 7.80 -8.06
CA GLU A 432 -5.36 8.25 -8.06
C GLU A 432 -6.29 7.28 -8.78
N ILE A 433 -6.97 6.46 -8.03
CA ILE A 433 -7.80 5.40 -8.61
C ILE A 433 -9.13 5.92 -9.16
N THR A 434 -9.49 5.47 -10.35
CA THR A 434 -10.86 5.53 -10.87
C THR A 434 -11.43 4.11 -10.88
N PRO A 435 -12.35 3.79 -9.96
CA PRO A 435 -12.96 2.47 -9.91
C PRO A 435 -14.01 2.29 -11.00
N PHE A 436 -14.15 1.04 -11.47
CA PHE A 436 -15.21 0.63 -12.38
C PHE A 436 -15.58 -0.84 -12.15
N LYS A 437 -16.76 -1.26 -12.63
CA LYS A 437 -17.22 -2.64 -12.48
C LYS A 437 -17.33 -3.31 -13.84
N LEU A 438 -16.93 -4.57 -13.90
CA LEU A 438 -17.10 -5.39 -15.09
C LEU A 438 -18.59 -5.71 -15.29
N PRO A 439 -19.10 -5.67 -16.54
CA PRO A 439 -20.54 -5.76 -16.80
C PRO A 439 -21.17 -7.12 -16.48
N ASN A 440 -20.44 -8.22 -16.66
CA ASN A 440 -20.99 -9.57 -16.48
C ASN A 440 -20.70 -10.15 -15.09
N THR A 441 -19.46 -10.04 -14.62
CA THR A 441 -19.05 -10.56 -13.30
C THR A 441 -19.37 -9.61 -12.16
N GLY A 442 -19.54 -8.31 -12.43
CA GLY A 442 -19.67 -7.28 -11.41
C GLY A 442 -18.39 -7.05 -10.62
N LEU A 443 -17.25 -7.62 -11.07
CA LEU A 443 -15.97 -7.49 -10.39
C LEU A 443 -15.53 -6.03 -10.34
N GLU A 444 -15.13 -5.57 -9.18
CA GLU A 444 -14.59 -4.22 -8.98
C GLU A 444 -13.15 -4.15 -9.46
N CYS A 445 -12.90 -3.27 -10.40
CA CYS A 445 -11.60 -3.01 -11.00
C CYS A 445 -11.19 -1.57 -10.75
N SER A 446 -9.93 -1.27 -10.95
CA SER A 446 -9.40 0.08 -10.84
C SER A 446 -8.34 0.34 -11.90
N ALA A 447 -8.27 1.59 -12.35
CA ALA A 447 -7.14 2.11 -13.10
C ALA A 447 -6.70 3.45 -12.53
N SER A 448 -5.40 3.68 -12.52
CA SER A 448 -4.81 4.99 -12.19
C SER A 448 -5.27 6.03 -13.19
N ASN A 449 -5.61 7.23 -12.72
CA ASN A 449 -6.00 8.33 -13.60
C ASN A 449 -4.98 9.48 -13.64
N SER A 450 -3.97 9.45 -12.79
CA SER A 450 -2.97 10.51 -12.66
C SER A 450 -1.55 9.96 -12.72
N LEU A 451 -0.66 10.74 -13.29
CA LEU A 451 0.79 10.56 -13.17
C LEU A 451 1.29 11.48 -12.05
N GLN A 452 1.89 10.91 -11.02
CA GLN A 452 2.60 11.64 -9.98
C GLN A 452 4.08 11.79 -10.35
N SER A 453 4.64 12.97 -10.13
CA SER A 453 6.06 13.27 -10.28
C SER A 453 6.55 14.06 -9.06
N CYS A 454 7.42 13.46 -8.27
CA CYS A 454 8.11 14.10 -7.15
C CYS A 454 9.52 14.56 -7.51
N PHE A 455 10.11 13.94 -8.53
CA PHE A 455 11.48 14.18 -8.99
C PHE A 455 11.54 14.20 -10.52
N HIS A 456 12.59 14.84 -11.05
CA HIS A 456 12.91 14.64 -12.47
C HIS A 456 13.10 13.14 -12.76
N LYS A 457 12.66 12.68 -13.92
CA LYS A 457 12.63 11.24 -14.29
C LYS A 457 13.99 10.52 -14.14
N ASP A 458 15.09 11.24 -14.32
CA ASP A 458 16.46 10.70 -14.24
C ASP A 458 17.08 10.85 -12.83
N HIS A 459 16.32 11.38 -11.86
CA HIS A 459 16.78 11.52 -10.50
C HIS A 459 16.86 10.15 -9.82
N PRO A 460 17.92 9.83 -9.03
CA PRO A 460 18.05 8.52 -8.36
C PRO A 460 16.84 8.15 -7.50
N MET A 461 16.20 9.13 -6.87
CA MET A 461 15.01 8.91 -6.04
C MET A 461 13.70 8.88 -6.83
N ALA A 462 13.70 8.97 -8.16
CA ALA A 462 12.45 8.93 -8.93
C ALA A 462 11.69 7.60 -8.78
N LYS A 463 12.42 6.50 -8.57
CA LYS A 463 11.84 5.16 -8.37
C LYS A 463 11.81 4.70 -6.92
N THR A 464 12.67 5.25 -6.05
CA THR A 464 12.78 4.80 -4.67
C THR A 464 13.21 5.97 -3.79
N LEU A 465 12.35 6.36 -2.85
CA LEU A 465 12.72 7.31 -1.80
C LEU A 465 13.62 6.58 -0.81
N THR A 466 14.92 6.88 -0.87
CA THR A 466 15.90 6.27 0.02
C THR A 466 15.78 6.90 1.42
N PRO A 467 15.56 6.11 2.49
CA PRO A 467 15.58 6.62 3.85
C PRO A 467 16.91 7.24 4.21
N ASP A 468 16.87 8.29 5.04
CA ASP A 468 18.07 8.95 5.58
C ASP A 468 18.86 8.03 6.52
N ILE A 469 18.14 7.11 7.20
CA ILE A 469 18.72 6.13 8.12
C ILE A 469 18.18 4.75 7.76
N GLN A 470 19.08 3.87 7.35
CA GLN A 470 18.79 2.47 7.09
C GLN A 470 19.53 1.60 8.12
N LEU A 471 18.78 0.74 8.81
CA LEU A 471 19.38 -0.19 9.74
C LEU A 471 20.10 -1.30 8.96
N SER A 472 21.31 -1.63 9.36
CA SER A 472 22.04 -2.79 8.84
C SER A 472 21.47 -4.11 9.41
N TYR A 473 21.78 -5.22 8.77
CA TYR A 473 21.46 -6.55 9.30
C TYR A 473 21.94 -6.73 10.76
N ASP A 474 23.13 -6.19 11.10
CA ASP A 474 23.68 -6.24 12.45
C ASP A 474 22.86 -5.44 13.47
N ASP A 475 22.24 -4.33 13.06
CA ASP A 475 21.34 -3.56 13.92
C ASP A 475 20.05 -4.33 14.21
N TYR A 476 19.48 -5.00 13.20
CA TYR A 476 18.36 -5.93 13.43
C TYR A 476 18.77 -7.10 14.35
N ARG A 477 19.97 -7.63 14.19
CA ARG A 477 20.49 -8.70 15.07
C ARG A 477 20.62 -8.26 16.52
N LYS A 478 21.06 -7.03 16.80
CA LYS A 478 21.17 -6.44 18.15
C LYS A 478 19.81 -6.38 18.86
N THR A 479 18.73 -6.22 18.14
CA THR A 479 17.35 -6.20 18.65
C THR A 479 16.69 -7.58 18.61
N ASP A 480 17.46 -8.67 18.40
CA ASP A 480 16.98 -10.03 18.21
C ASP A 480 15.89 -10.12 17.11
N PHE A 481 16.08 -9.36 16.03
CA PHE A 481 15.15 -9.27 14.91
C PHE A 481 13.73 -8.91 15.32
N SER A 482 13.58 -8.04 16.33
CA SER A 482 12.29 -7.53 16.76
C SER A 482 11.52 -6.91 15.59
N ASN A 483 10.19 -7.01 15.63
CA ASN A 483 9.33 -6.27 14.70
C ASN A 483 9.48 -4.76 14.84
N ASP A 484 9.89 -4.29 16.02
CA ASP A 484 10.06 -2.87 16.35
C ASP A 484 11.54 -2.45 16.36
N ALA A 485 12.41 -3.16 15.61
CA ALA A 485 13.85 -2.89 15.58
C ALA A 485 14.17 -1.42 15.25
N GLU A 486 13.46 -0.83 14.30
CA GLU A 486 13.63 0.56 13.89
C GLU A 486 13.27 1.54 15.01
N LEU A 487 12.19 1.29 15.73
CA LEU A 487 11.76 2.11 16.87
C LEU A 487 12.71 1.95 18.06
N ILE A 488 13.14 0.71 18.36
CA ILE A 488 14.13 0.42 19.42
C ILE A 488 15.44 1.15 19.12
N PHE A 489 15.90 1.11 17.87
CA PHE A 489 17.09 1.82 17.43
C PHE A 489 16.96 3.33 17.72
N LEU A 490 15.85 3.95 17.31
CA LEU A 490 15.64 5.39 17.46
C LEU A 490 15.55 5.87 18.91
N ILE A 491 15.10 5.05 19.86
CA ILE A 491 15.08 5.43 21.28
C ILE A 491 16.44 5.20 21.98
N GLN A 492 17.35 4.44 21.36
CA GLN A 492 18.71 4.21 21.86
C GLN A 492 19.74 5.15 21.21
N PHE A 493 19.40 5.74 20.09
CA PHE A 493 20.21 6.68 19.31
C PHE A 493 20.09 8.11 19.87
#